data_205c8ba1d3e5f187528a9139f516fcf6
#
_entry.id   205c8ba1d3e5f187528a9139f516fcf6
#
_cell.length_a   1.000
_cell.length_b   1.000
_cell.length_c   1.000
_cell.angle_alpha   90.00
_cell.angle_beta   90.00
_cell.angle_gamma   90.00
#
_symmetry.space_group_name_H-M   'P 1'
#
loop_
_entity.id
_entity.type
_entity.pdbx_description
1 polymer ?
#
loop_
_entity_poly.entity_id
_entity_poly.type
_entity_poly.pdbx_seq_one_letter_code
_entity_poly.pdbx_strand_id
1 'polypeptide(L)'
;ISSYWKRVKQGCRAACMRAYDAGRTSVELQPWYALNAGGEAMNKPFENLTVLDLSRYLLGAYPSLYLADFGARVIKVEDTKVGDYCRQEEPQIDGESYYHYALNRNKESVSFNLKDPEVLDAFYKLVISADVIIENYRPGVAKRLGIDYETLSAINPRIIYCSLSAYGQNDPRSLSALHDVNIVTQTGYYDLTQGALALLSPADFAAAMVAIQSILTALIQRGMTNRGAHLDVAMYDSLVWWNAMLDSRWFFFGKDFPSSKREYPSIGYN
;
A
#
# COMPACT_ATOMS: atom_id res chain seq x y z
N ILE A 1 -14.52 20.95 -17.35
CA ILE A 1 -13.38 20.67 -16.43
C ILE A 1 -13.50 21.56 -15.18
N SER A 2 -13.77 22.87 -15.30
CA SER A 2 -13.81 23.77 -14.12
C SER A 2 -14.95 23.46 -13.14
N SER A 3 -16.12 23.02 -13.62
CA SER A 3 -17.29 22.69 -12.79
C SER A 3 -17.14 21.34 -12.06
N TYR A 4 -16.40 20.38 -12.63
CA TYR A 4 -16.07 19.10 -12.01
C TYR A 4 -15.12 19.31 -10.83
N TRP A 5 -14.04 20.06 -11.03
CA TRP A 5 -13.07 20.36 -9.98
C TRP A 5 -13.66 21.21 -8.84
N LYS A 6 -14.61 22.10 -9.13
CA LYS A 6 -15.35 22.80 -8.07
C LYS A 6 -16.16 21.85 -7.20
N ARG A 7 -16.84 20.84 -7.80
CA ARG A 7 -17.60 19.82 -7.05
C ARG A 7 -16.70 18.88 -6.25
N VAL A 8 -15.58 18.45 -6.81
CA VAL A 8 -14.60 17.62 -6.10
C VAL A 8 -14.01 18.38 -4.92
N LYS A 9 -13.58 19.62 -5.11
CA LYS A 9 -13.11 20.49 -4.01
C LYS A 9 -14.17 20.74 -2.93
N GLN A 10 -15.42 20.95 -3.32
CA GLN A 10 -16.51 21.12 -2.35
C GLN A 10 -16.83 19.81 -1.62
N GLY A 11 -16.80 18.67 -2.29
CA GLY A 11 -17.02 17.35 -1.69
C GLY A 11 -15.93 16.97 -0.71
N CYS A 12 -14.65 17.07 -1.10
CA CYS A 12 -13.51 16.82 -0.21
C CYS A 12 -13.46 17.79 0.97
N ARG A 13 -13.62 19.10 0.71
CA ARG A 13 -13.64 20.12 1.75
C ARG A 13 -14.81 19.92 2.73
N ALA A 14 -16.00 19.57 2.24
CA ALA A 14 -17.16 19.30 3.07
C ALA A 14 -17.05 18.00 3.88
N ALA A 15 -16.34 16.98 3.37
CA ALA A 15 -16.05 15.74 4.12
C ALA A 15 -15.00 15.96 5.19
N CYS A 16 -13.88 16.63 4.86
CA CYS A 16 -12.83 16.97 5.80
C CYS A 16 -13.31 17.97 6.86
N MET A 17 -14.07 19.02 6.47
CA MET A 17 -14.59 19.99 7.44
C MET A 17 -15.68 19.41 8.34
N ARG A 18 -16.54 18.50 7.85
CA ARG A 18 -17.50 17.82 8.73
C ARG A 18 -16.84 16.91 9.77
N ALA A 19 -15.71 16.29 9.43
CA ALA A 19 -14.93 15.50 10.37
C ALA A 19 -14.26 16.41 11.42
N TYR A 20 -13.72 17.56 11.00
CA TYR A 20 -13.12 18.57 11.86
C TYR A 20 -14.14 19.20 12.81
N ASP A 21 -15.30 19.66 12.30
CA ASP A 21 -16.37 20.29 13.08
C ASP A 21 -17.06 19.31 14.07
N ALA A 22 -16.96 18.00 13.84
CA ALA A 22 -17.56 16.97 14.69
C ALA A 22 -16.64 16.50 15.82
N GLY A 23 -15.42 17.04 15.96
CA GLY A 23 -14.44 16.60 16.95
C GLY A 23 -14.03 15.11 16.79
N ARG A 24 -14.25 14.53 15.60
CA ARG A 24 -13.93 13.14 15.32
C ARG A 24 -12.47 13.03 14.91
N THR A 25 -11.72 12.30 15.67
CA THR A 25 -10.31 11.93 15.35
C THR A 25 -10.17 10.90 14.24
N SER A 26 -11.28 10.40 13.68
CA SER A 26 -11.32 9.46 12.56
C SER A 26 -12.39 9.88 11.55
N VAL A 27 -12.00 10.07 10.30
CA VAL A 27 -12.94 10.14 9.17
C VAL A 27 -13.31 8.72 8.84
N GLU A 28 -14.45 8.23 9.33
CA GLU A 28 -15.05 7.01 8.79
C GLU A 28 -15.50 7.30 7.35
N LEU A 29 -14.57 7.13 6.40
CA LEU A 29 -14.96 6.94 5.02
C LEU A 29 -15.59 5.56 4.95
N GLN A 30 -16.92 5.53 4.87
CA GLN A 30 -17.61 4.26 4.64
C GLN A 30 -17.08 3.64 3.35
N PRO A 31 -16.72 2.35 3.36
CA PRO A 31 -16.29 1.66 2.15
C PRO A 31 -17.41 1.76 1.11
N TRP A 32 -17.16 2.43 0.00
CA TRP A 32 -18.13 2.78 -1.05
C TRP A 32 -18.75 1.60 -1.81
N TYR A 33 -18.44 0.36 -1.42
CA TYR A 33 -18.81 -0.88 -2.13
C TYR A 33 -19.39 -1.97 -1.23
N ALA A 34 -19.61 -1.71 0.03
CA ALA A 34 -20.02 -2.76 0.95
C ALA A 34 -21.53 -2.67 1.27
N LEU A 35 -22.37 -2.89 0.26
CA LEU A 35 -23.80 -3.08 0.46
C LEU A 35 -24.16 -4.55 0.20
N ASN A 36 -24.94 -5.15 1.10
CA ASN A 36 -25.57 -6.45 0.83
C ASN A 36 -26.74 -6.29 -0.18
N ALA A 37 -27.33 -7.39 -0.59
CA ALA A 37 -28.46 -7.39 -1.53
C ALA A 37 -29.68 -6.58 -1.04
N GLY A 38 -29.76 -6.23 0.24
CA GLY A 38 -30.79 -5.38 0.85
C GLY A 38 -30.42 -3.90 0.96
N GLY A 39 -29.22 -3.49 0.49
CA GLY A 39 -28.73 -2.11 0.61
C GLY A 39 -28.21 -1.75 2.00
N GLU A 40 -28.05 -2.70 2.90
CA GLU A 40 -27.45 -2.51 4.21
C GLU A 40 -25.92 -2.60 4.13
N ALA A 41 -25.23 -1.85 5.00
CA ALA A 41 -23.77 -1.93 5.10
C ALA A 41 -23.34 -3.39 5.41
N MET A 42 -22.44 -3.94 4.61
CA MET A 42 -21.87 -5.26 4.93
C MET A 42 -21.09 -5.21 6.25
N ASN A 43 -21.10 -6.31 6.98
CA ASN A 43 -20.21 -6.50 8.12
C ASN A 43 -18.75 -6.28 7.67
N LYS A 44 -17.91 -5.81 8.58
CA LYS A 44 -16.49 -5.60 8.31
C LYS A 44 -15.81 -6.94 8.00
N PRO A 45 -15.45 -7.24 6.74
CA PRO A 45 -15.02 -8.59 6.36
C PRO A 45 -13.71 -9.03 7.03
N PHE A 46 -12.93 -8.07 7.55
CA PHE A 46 -11.63 -8.32 8.17
C PHE A 46 -11.63 -8.07 9.68
N GLU A 47 -12.78 -8.01 10.36
CA GLU A 47 -12.89 -7.74 11.80
C GLU A 47 -12.10 -8.72 12.68
N ASN A 48 -11.85 -9.94 12.19
CA ASN A 48 -11.08 -10.97 12.88
C ASN A 48 -9.60 -11.03 12.45
N LEU A 49 -9.12 -10.09 11.62
CA LEU A 49 -7.75 -10.05 11.18
C LEU A 49 -6.94 -9.05 11.99
N THR A 50 -5.73 -9.45 12.40
CA THR A 50 -4.72 -8.59 13.01
C THR A 50 -3.55 -8.41 12.05
N VAL A 51 -3.23 -7.17 11.74
CA VAL A 51 -2.15 -6.76 10.81
C VAL A 51 -1.08 -6.00 11.57
N LEU A 52 0.17 -6.39 11.42
CA LEU A 52 1.33 -5.61 11.87
C LEU A 52 1.90 -4.84 10.68
N ASP A 53 1.79 -3.53 10.72
CA ASP A 53 2.25 -2.62 9.68
C ASP A 53 3.60 -2.00 10.08
N LEU A 54 4.70 -2.54 9.54
CA LEU A 54 6.05 -2.03 9.74
C LEU A 54 6.50 -1.11 8.61
N SER A 55 5.59 -0.81 7.70
CA SER A 55 5.89 -0.03 6.51
C SER A 55 6.02 1.47 6.77
N ARG A 56 6.53 2.17 5.77
CA ARG A 56 6.68 3.63 5.76
C ARG A 56 6.16 4.18 4.43
N TYR A 57 5.71 5.44 4.44
CA TYR A 57 5.18 6.12 3.27
C TYR A 57 3.99 5.38 2.61
N LEU A 58 3.65 5.79 1.39
CA LEU A 58 2.48 5.31 0.66
C LEU A 58 2.55 3.80 0.36
N LEU A 59 3.68 3.33 -0.15
CA LEU A 59 3.86 1.99 -0.72
C LEU A 59 3.32 0.87 0.18
N GLY A 60 3.68 0.88 1.45
CA GLY A 60 3.23 -0.14 2.40
C GLY A 60 2.05 0.31 3.27
N ALA A 61 1.93 1.63 3.53
CA ALA A 61 0.82 2.14 4.35
C ALA A 61 -0.54 2.02 3.66
N TYR A 62 -0.59 2.04 2.32
CA TYR A 62 -1.85 1.92 1.58
C TYR A 62 -2.47 0.51 1.66
N PRO A 63 -1.73 -0.60 1.50
CA PRO A 63 -2.28 -1.93 1.71
C PRO A 63 -2.84 -2.16 3.11
N SER A 64 -2.12 -1.71 4.15
CA SER A 64 -2.59 -1.86 5.53
C SER A 64 -3.79 -0.95 5.83
N LEU A 65 -3.85 0.26 5.24
CA LEU A 65 -5.03 1.13 5.29
C LEU A 65 -6.25 0.46 4.67
N TYR A 66 -6.09 -0.19 3.51
CA TYR A 66 -7.17 -0.92 2.88
C TYR A 66 -7.75 -1.97 3.86
N LEU A 67 -6.88 -2.77 4.49
CA LEU A 67 -7.33 -3.77 5.45
C LEU A 67 -8.00 -3.13 6.68
N ALA A 68 -7.49 -1.99 7.16
CA ALA A 68 -8.09 -1.25 8.28
C ALA A 68 -9.49 -0.70 7.95
N ASP A 69 -9.66 -0.11 6.75
CA ASP A 69 -10.95 0.43 6.29
C ASP A 69 -12.02 -0.67 6.18
N PHE A 70 -11.60 -1.93 5.95
CA PHE A 70 -12.49 -3.11 5.94
C PHE A 70 -12.58 -3.84 7.28
N GLY A 71 -12.04 -3.25 8.34
CA GLY A 71 -12.28 -3.69 9.71
C GLY A 71 -11.17 -4.50 10.35
N ALA A 72 -10.04 -4.76 9.66
CA ALA A 72 -8.90 -5.38 10.30
C ALA A 72 -8.36 -4.49 11.44
N ARG A 73 -7.92 -5.11 12.51
CA ARG A 73 -7.12 -4.44 13.53
C ARG A 73 -5.70 -4.25 13.00
N VAL A 74 -5.33 -3.03 12.65
CA VAL A 74 -4.00 -2.71 12.14
C VAL A 74 -3.19 -2.01 13.22
N ILE A 75 -2.05 -2.60 13.58
CA ILE A 75 -1.08 -2.04 14.52
C ILE A 75 0.13 -1.58 13.72
N LYS A 76 0.27 -0.26 13.57
CA LYS A 76 1.44 0.34 12.93
C LYS A 76 2.59 0.40 13.90
N VAL A 77 3.69 -0.26 13.55
CA VAL A 77 4.92 -0.30 14.33
C VAL A 77 5.87 0.77 13.81
N GLU A 78 6.14 1.78 14.63
CA GLU A 78 6.88 2.97 14.26
C GLU A 78 8.23 3.07 14.97
N ASP A 79 9.18 3.77 14.35
CA ASP A 79 10.45 4.10 14.98
C ASP A 79 10.26 5.02 16.19
N THR A 80 11.03 4.79 17.26
CA THR A 80 10.87 5.54 18.52
C THR A 80 11.30 7.02 18.46
N LYS A 81 12.05 7.40 17.41
CA LYS A 81 12.58 8.77 17.30
C LYS A 81 11.79 9.63 16.31
N VAL A 82 11.49 9.04 15.15
CA VAL A 82 10.92 9.80 14.01
C VAL A 82 9.54 9.31 13.60
N GLY A 83 9.10 8.15 14.09
CA GLY A 83 7.87 7.52 13.64
C GLY A 83 7.94 7.08 12.18
N ASP A 84 6.79 7.14 11.49
CA ASP A 84 6.75 7.07 10.03
C ASP A 84 7.18 8.44 9.45
N TYR A 85 8.06 8.43 8.46
CA TYR A 85 8.55 9.67 7.83
C TYR A 85 7.42 10.54 7.24
N CYS A 86 6.30 9.94 6.85
CA CYS A 86 5.15 10.70 6.37
C CYS A 86 4.55 11.65 7.43
N ARG A 87 4.90 11.52 8.71
CA ARG A 87 4.54 12.48 9.77
C ARG A 87 5.19 13.85 9.58
N GLN A 88 6.29 13.93 8.82
CA GLN A 88 7.06 15.16 8.59
C GLN A 88 6.71 15.84 7.27
N GLU A 89 5.84 15.22 6.45
CA GLU A 89 5.46 15.77 5.14
C GLU A 89 4.54 16.99 5.26
N GLU A 90 4.78 17.97 4.41
CA GLU A 90 3.96 19.19 4.31
C GLU A 90 2.81 19.04 3.29
N PRO A 91 1.71 19.77 3.43
CA PRO A 91 1.38 20.69 4.52
C PRO A 91 0.97 19.98 5.81
N GLN A 92 1.29 20.61 6.95
CA GLN A 92 0.82 20.15 8.26
C GLN A 92 -0.43 20.93 8.70
N ILE A 93 -1.31 20.26 9.43
CA ILE A 93 -2.50 20.83 10.05
C ILE A 93 -2.39 20.54 11.56
N ASP A 94 -2.32 21.57 12.37
CA ASP A 94 -2.16 21.47 13.84
C ASP A 94 -0.93 20.63 14.26
N GLY A 95 0.16 20.69 13.48
CA GLY A 95 1.40 19.94 13.74
C GLY A 95 1.39 18.50 13.25
N GLU A 96 0.35 18.08 12.53
CA GLU A 96 0.25 16.75 11.97
C GLU A 96 0.18 16.79 10.43
N SER A 97 0.91 15.91 9.78
CA SER A 97 0.95 15.82 8.33
C SER A 97 -0.37 15.32 7.75
N TYR A 98 -0.90 16.05 6.77
CA TYR A 98 -2.06 15.61 5.99
C TYR A 98 -1.82 14.21 5.36
N TYR A 99 -0.58 13.95 4.96
CA TYR A 99 -0.18 12.70 4.30
C TYR A 99 -0.25 11.53 5.27
N HIS A 100 0.21 11.74 6.51
CA HIS A 100 0.09 10.75 7.57
C HIS A 100 -1.38 10.43 7.89
N TYR A 101 -2.23 11.44 8.04
CA TYR A 101 -3.66 11.23 8.27
C TYR A 101 -4.34 10.44 7.15
N ALA A 102 -4.04 10.79 5.89
CA ALA A 102 -4.64 10.12 4.74
C ALA A 102 -4.34 8.63 4.70
N LEU A 103 -3.10 8.24 5.08
CA LEU A 103 -2.60 6.87 4.93
C LEU A 103 -2.73 6.00 6.19
N ASN A 104 -2.93 6.62 7.36
CA ASN A 104 -2.86 5.87 8.64
C ASN A 104 -4.13 5.97 9.49
N ARG A 105 -5.24 6.48 8.92
CA ARG A 105 -6.54 6.41 9.59
C ARG A 105 -6.92 4.96 9.92
N ASN A 106 -7.71 4.77 10.96
CA ASN A 106 -8.19 3.47 11.44
C ASN A 106 -7.08 2.50 11.88
N LYS A 107 -5.84 2.98 12.08
CA LYS A 107 -4.74 2.17 12.60
C LYS A 107 -4.43 2.57 14.05
N GLU A 108 -4.07 1.58 14.85
CA GLU A 108 -3.40 1.76 16.14
C GLU A 108 -1.90 2.01 15.87
N SER A 109 -1.23 2.78 16.72
CA SER A 109 0.22 3.02 16.61
C SER A 109 0.94 2.54 17.86
N VAL A 110 2.10 1.93 17.67
CA VAL A 110 3.04 1.57 18.74
C VAL A 110 4.46 1.94 18.32
N SER A 111 5.21 2.50 19.25
CA SER A 111 6.60 2.91 19.02
C SER A 111 7.55 1.85 19.56
N PHE A 112 8.28 1.16 18.66
CA PHE A 112 9.18 0.07 19.00
C PHE A 112 10.59 0.30 18.46
N ASN A 113 11.59 0.21 19.33
CA ASN A 113 12.98 0.07 18.91
C ASN A 113 13.30 -1.42 18.71
N LEU A 114 13.06 -1.95 17.53
CA LEU A 114 13.28 -3.37 17.19
C LEU A 114 14.77 -3.83 17.28
N LYS A 115 15.70 -2.92 17.60
CA LYS A 115 17.11 -3.27 17.91
C LYS A 115 17.31 -3.61 19.38
N ASP A 116 16.33 -3.32 20.22
CA ASP A 116 16.34 -3.65 21.63
C ASP A 116 15.78 -5.08 21.81
N PRO A 117 16.53 -6.00 22.43
CA PRO A 117 16.09 -7.40 22.58
C PRO A 117 14.78 -7.55 23.36
N GLU A 118 14.56 -6.75 24.40
CA GLU A 118 13.33 -6.84 25.21
C GLU A 118 12.11 -6.37 24.40
N VAL A 119 12.28 -5.33 23.56
CA VAL A 119 11.25 -4.83 22.67
C VAL A 119 10.99 -5.82 21.52
N LEU A 120 12.04 -6.48 21.02
CA LEU A 120 11.92 -7.51 20.00
C LEU A 120 11.13 -8.72 20.52
N ASP A 121 11.37 -9.15 21.77
CA ASP A 121 10.59 -10.20 22.43
C ASP A 121 9.11 -9.81 22.58
N ALA A 122 8.83 -8.54 22.90
CA ALA A 122 7.46 -8.03 22.93
C ALA A 122 6.81 -8.05 21.54
N PHE A 123 7.57 -7.71 20.48
CA PHE A 123 7.11 -7.80 19.10
C PHE A 123 6.79 -9.25 18.70
N TYR A 124 7.61 -10.22 19.06
CA TYR A 124 7.35 -11.64 18.79
C TYR A 124 6.05 -12.13 19.43
N LYS A 125 5.68 -11.61 20.61
CA LYS A 125 4.38 -11.93 21.22
C LYS A 125 3.21 -11.41 20.40
N LEU A 126 3.34 -10.24 19.74
CA LEU A 126 2.33 -9.75 18.80
C LEU A 126 2.25 -10.63 17.55
N VAL A 127 3.39 -11.14 17.06
CA VAL A 127 3.44 -12.00 15.87
C VAL A 127 2.65 -13.30 16.05
N ILE A 128 2.62 -13.85 17.27
CA ILE A 128 1.87 -15.09 17.57
C ILE A 128 0.40 -14.98 17.18
N SER A 129 -0.20 -13.81 17.38
CA SER A 129 -1.61 -13.55 17.11
C SER A 129 -1.86 -12.76 15.82
N ALA A 130 -0.81 -12.38 15.09
CA ALA A 130 -0.94 -11.64 13.85
C ALA A 130 -1.30 -12.54 12.67
N ASP A 131 -2.07 -12.02 11.75
CA ASP A 131 -2.47 -12.69 10.51
C ASP A 131 -1.60 -12.24 9.33
N VAL A 132 -1.27 -10.96 9.28
CA VAL A 132 -0.54 -10.34 8.19
C VAL A 132 0.55 -9.43 8.75
N ILE A 133 1.73 -9.47 8.14
CA ILE A 133 2.80 -8.49 8.34
C ILE A 133 3.08 -7.80 7.01
N ILE A 134 3.20 -6.49 7.05
CA ILE A 134 3.53 -5.68 5.86
C ILE A 134 4.77 -4.84 6.18
N GLU A 135 5.80 -4.94 5.34
CA GLU A 135 7.00 -4.14 5.47
C GLU A 135 7.50 -3.66 4.09
N ASN A 136 8.21 -2.56 4.07
CA ASN A 136 8.87 -2.05 2.86
C ASN A 136 10.30 -1.59 3.14
N TYR A 137 11.01 -2.34 3.96
CA TYR A 137 12.43 -2.13 4.18
C TYR A 137 13.24 -2.54 2.95
N ARG A 138 14.43 -2.00 2.84
CA ARG A 138 15.39 -2.51 1.85
C ARG A 138 15.72 -3.98 2.15
N PRO A 139 15.86 -4.83 1.12
CA PRO A 139 16.23 -6.22 1.30
C PRO A 139 17.41 -6.42 2.27
N GLY A 140 17.27 -7.39 3.15
CA GLY A 140 18.24 -7.70 4.22
C GLY A 140 18.10 -6.87 5.50
N VAL A 141 17.30 -5.80 5.52
CA VAL A 141 17.06 -5.03 6.78
C VAL A 141 16.21 -5.83 7.75
N ALA A 142 15.12 -6.43 7.29
CA ALA A 142 14.24 -7.26 8.11
C ALA A 142 15.05 -8.42 8.75
N LYS A 143 15.92 -9.08 7.99
CA LYS A 143 16.79 -10.16 8.49
C LYS A 143 17.74 -9.68 9.59
N ARG A 144 18.37 -8.50 9.41
CA ARG A 144 19.25 -7.94 10.46
C ARG A 144 18.51 -7.56 11.73
N LEU A 145 17.22 -7.27 11.64
CA LEU A 145 16.36 -6.95 12.79
C LEU A 145 15.72 -8.20 13.42
N GLY A 146 15.89 -9.40 12.82
CA GLY A 146 15.24 -10.62 13.29
C GLY A 146 13.73 -10.65 13.04
N ILE A 147 13.25 -9.93 12.04
CA ILE A 147 11.81 -9.82 11.72
C ILE A 147 11.50 -10.25 10.28
N ASP A 148 12.41 -10.99 9.65
CA ASP A 148 12.21 -11.58 8.32
C ASP A 148 11.21 -12.73 8.35
N TYR A 149 10.75 -13.14 7.15
CA TYR A 149 9.75 -14.20 7.02
C TYR A 149 10.19 -15.52 7.64
N GLU A 150 11.44 -15.94 7.45
CA GLU A 150 11.97 -17.19 7.99
C GLU A 150 11.89 -17.22 9.51
N THR A 151 12.29 -16.12 10.16
CA THR A 151 12.23 -15.97 11.62
C THR A 151 10.79 -15.97 12.12
N LEU A 152 9.91 -15.17 11.48
CA LEU A 152 8.56 -14.98 11.99
C LEU A 152 7.60 -16.14 11.63
N SER A 153 7.84 -16.84 10.53
CA SER A 153 7.07 -18.05 10.18
C SER A 153 7.39 -19.24 11.08
N ALA A 154 8.59 -19.27 11.68
CA ALA A 154 8.92 -20.25 12.73
C ALA A 154 8.13 -20.00 14.02
N ILE A 155 7.79 -18.75 14.33
CA ILE A 155 6.95 -18.36 15.48
C ILE A 155 5.46 -18.59 15.17
N ASN A 156 5.03 -18.17 13.97
CA ASN A 156 3.65 -18.30 13.51
C ASN A 156 3.61 -18.85 12.07
N PRO A 157 3.47 -20.18 11.90
CA PRO A 157 3.45 -20.81 10.57
C PRO A 157 2.26 -20.40 9.68
N ARG A 158 1.30 -19.67 10.23
CA ARG A 158 0.14 -19.15 9.51
C ARG A 158 0.32 -17.72 9.02
N ILE A 159 1.44 -17.07 9.36
CA ILE A 159 1.66 -15.66 9.05
C ILE A 159 1.75 -15.43 7.53
N ILE A 160 1.01 -14.44 7.03
CA ILE A 160 1.17 -13.91 5.69
C ILE A 160 2.11 -12.72 5.80
N TYR A 161 3.27 -12.81 5.18
CA TYR A 161 4.32 -11.81 5.25
C TYR A 161 4.47 -11.14 3.88
N CYS A 162 4.21 -9.85 3.79
CA CYS A 162 4.27 -9.08 2.55
C CYS A 162 5.45 -8.11 2.59
N SER A 163 6.47 -8.41 1.79
CA SER A 163 7.60 -7.51 1.53
C SER A 163 7.34 -6.69 0.28
N LEU A 164 7.46 -5.36 0.39
CA LEU A 164 7.38 -4.46 -0.75
C LEU A 164 8.73 -3.79 -0.97
N SER A 165 9.22 -3.84 -2.21
CA SER A 165 10.50 -3.24 -2.55
C SER A 165 10.55 -2.77 -4.01
N ALA A 166 11.62 -2.10 -4.42
CA ALA A 166 11.75 -1.60 -5.78
C ALA A 166 11.76 -2.72 -6.83
N TYR A 167 12.53 -3.79 -6.58
CA TYR A 167 12.78 -4.88 -7.54
C TYR A 167 12.54 -6.29 -6.97
N GLY A 168 11.94 -6.42 -5.79
CA GLY A 168 11.85 -7.71 -5.08
C GLY A 168 13.12 -8.04 -4.28
N GLN A 169 13.04 -9.13 -3.52
CA GLN A 169 14.07 -9.52 -2.56
C GLN A 169 15.31 -10.15 -3.23
N ASN A 170 15.13 -10.79 -4.39
CA ASN A 170 16.15 -11.62 -5.03
C ASN A 170 16.69 -11.05 -6.35
N ASP A 171 16.23 -9.89 -6.83
CA ASP A 171 16.75 -9.25 -8.05
C ASP A 171 18.19 -8.75 -7.81
N PRO A 172 19.09 -8.85 -8.80
CA PRO A 172 20.44 -8.27 -8.71
C PRO A 172 20.46 -6.78 -8.34
N ARG A 173 19.40 -6.04 -8.65
CA ARG A 173 19.22 -4.62 -8.33
C ARG A 173 18.54 -4.38 -6.97
N SER A 174 18.20 -5.42 -6.22
CA SER A 174 17.40 -5.37 -4.98
C SER A 174 17.93 -4.38 -3.93
N LEU A 175 19.24 -4.14 -3.89
CA LEU A 175 19.87 -3.20 -2.97
C LEU A 175 19.80 -1.73 -3.43
N SER A 176 19.31 -1.46 -4.63
CA SER A 176 19.16 -0.10 -5.14
C SER A 176 18.10 0.65 -4.35
N ALA A 177 18.47 1.84 -3.86
CA ALA A 177 17.53 2.73 -3.17
C ALA A 177 16.77 3.54 -4.20
N LEU A 178 15.51 3.27 -4.38
CA LEU A 178 14.68 3.92 -5.38
C LEU A 178 13.37 4.40 -4.77
N HIS A 179 12.83 5.43 -5.40
CA HIS A 179 11.51 5.99 -5.17
C HIS A 179 10.64 5.77 -6.42
N ASP A 180 9.37 6.06 -6.32
CA ASP A 180 8.39 5.98 -7.39
C ASP A 180 8.90 6.52 -8.73
N VAL A 181 9.42 7.74 -8.75
CA VAL A 181 9.90 8.41 -9.97
C VAL A 181 10.98 7.62 -10.72
N ASN A 182 11.84 6.91 -10.00
CA ASN A 182 12.88 6.09 -10.61
C ASN A 182 12.28 4.87 -11.32
N ILE A 183 11.27 4.24 -10.71
CA ILE A 183 10.56 3.09 -11.30
C ILE A 183 9.75 3.54 -12.50
N VAL A 184 9.04 4.66 -12.39
CA VAL A 184 8.26 5.26 -13.47
C VAL A 184 9.11 5.49 -14.73
N THR A 185 10.36 6.00 -14.55
CA THR A 185 11.25 6.20 -15.68
C THR A 185 11.81 4.92 -16.26
N GLN A 186 12.11 3.92 -15.42
CA GLN A 186 12.74 2.67 -15.86
C GLN A 186 11.76 1.69 -16.50
N THR A 187 10.47 1.78 -16.17
CA THR A 187 9.41 0.95 -16.78
C THR A 187 8.87 1.52 -18.10
N GLY A 188 9.41 2.66 -18.58
CA GLY A 188 8.90 3.32 -19.77
C GLY A 188 7.57 4.08 -19.55
N TYR A 189 7.00 4.06 -18.35
CA TYR A 189 5.74 4.77 -18.05
C TYR A 189 5.88 6.28 -18.31
N TYR A 190 7.03 6.85 -18.02
CA TYR A 190 7.31 8.26 -18.29
C TYR A 190 7.20 8.60 -19.78
N ASP A 191 7.73 7.74 -20.65
CA ASP A 191 7.64 7.92 -22.10
C ASP A 191 6.20 7.74 -22.59
N LEU A 192 5.48 6.77 -22.02
CA LEU A 192 4.07 6.52 -22.33
C LEU A 192 3.18 7.72 -21.96
N THR A 193 3.54 8.47 -20.93
CA THR A 193 2.84 9.69 -20.49
C THR A 193 3.36 10.97 -21.15
N GLN A 194 4.21 10.86 -22.19
CA GLN A 194 4.83 11.99 -22.90
C GLN A 194 5.62 12.93 -21.98
N GLY A 195 6.34 12.36 -21.03
CA GLY A 195 7.13 13.13 -20.10
C GLY A 195 6.34 13.79 -18.96
N ALA A 196 5.06 13.53 -18.85
CA ALA A 196 4.28 14.02 -17.71
C ALA A 196 4.55 13.15 -16.49
N LEU A 197 5.16 13.72 -15.45
CA LEU A 197 5.23 13.08 -14.15
C LEU A 197 3.83 13.03 -13.53
N ALA A 198 3.39 11.82 -13.16
CA ALA A 198 2.13 11.69 -12.47
C ALA A 198 2.30 12.15 -11.01
N LEU A 199 1.44 13.05 -10.56
CA LEU A 199 1.37 13.50 -9.16
C LEU A 199 0.96 12.40 -8.18
N LEU A 200 0.55 11.22 -8.68
CA LEU A 200 -0.10 10.17 -7.92
C LEU A 200 0.81 9.00 -7.57
N SER A 201 2.12 9.05 -7.77
CA SER A 201 3.05 7.94 -7.50
C SER A 201 2.56 6.60 -8.08
N PRO A 202 2.49 6.45 -9.43
CA PRO A 202 1.87 5.28 -10.06
C PRO A 202 2.57 3.96 -9.74
N ALA A 203 3.87 3.95 -9.51
CA ALA A 203 4.59 2.73 -9.15
C ALA A 203 4.27 2.28 -7.72
N ASP A 204 4.19 3.23 -6.77
CA ASP A 204 3.77 2.94 -5.41
C ASP A 204 2.34 2.37 -5.38
N PHE A 205 1.40 3.03 -6.09
CA PHE A 205 0.01 2.56 -6.13
C PHE A 205 -0.13 1.22 -6.84
N ALA A 206 0.57 0.99 -7.96
CA ALA A 206 0.56 -0.29 -8.65
C ALA A 206 1.00 -1.42 -7.70
N ALA A 207 2.13 -1.24 -7.01
CA ALA A 207 2.63 -2.24 -6.07
C ALA A 207 1.71 -2.40 -4.85
N ALA A 208 1.17 -1.31 -4.32
CA ALA A 208 0.22 -1.38 -3.21
C ALA A 208 -1.04 -2.18 -3.58
N MET A 209 -1.58 -1.99 -4.79
CA MET A 209 -2.74 -2.76 -5.27
C MET A 209 -2.40 -4.24 -5.51
N VAL A 210 -1.21 -4.54 -6.05
CA VAL A 210 -0.72 -5.92 -6.19
C VAL A 210 -0.55 -6.56 -4.81
N ALA A 211 -0.02 -5.83 -3.82
CA ALA A 211 0.11 -6.32 -2.45
C ALA A 211 -1.26 -6.67 -1.83
N ILE A 212 -2.27 -5.80 -1.99
CA ILE A 212 -3.63 -6.08 -1.53
C ILE A 212 -4.16 -7.37 -2.16
N GLN A 213 -4.08 -7.50 -3.50
CA GLN A 213 -4.54 -8.68 -4.23
C GLN A 213 -3.81 -9.95 -3.75
N SER A 214 -2.49 -9.87 -3.56
CA SER A 214 -1.67 -10.98 -3.09
C SER A 214 -2.03 -11.38 -1.66
N ILE A 215 -2.23 -10.42 -0.76
CA ILE A 215 -2.65 -10.68 0.63
C ILE A 215 -4.02 -11.37 0.65
N LEU A 216 -5.00 -10.87 -0.11
CA LEU A 216 -6.33 -11.47 -0.20
C LEU A 216 -6.27 -12.91 -0.75
N THR A 217 -5.46 -13.14 -1.78
CA THR A 217 -5.24 -14.47 -2.35
C THR A 217 -4.61 -15.41 -1.33
N ALA A 218 -3.59 -14.94 -0.59
CA ALA A 218 -2.93 -15.72 0.45
C ALA A 218 -3.86 -16.02 1.64
N LEU A 219 -4.76 -15.11 2.00
CA LEU A 219 -5.79 -15.35 3.02
C LEU A 219 -6.75 -16.47 2.61
N ILE A 220 -7.19 -16.48 1.34
CA ILE A 220 -8.02 -17.57 0.79
C ILE A 220 -7.25 -18.89 0.82
N GLN A 221 -6.01 -18.91 0.33
CA GLN A 221 -5.15 -20.10 0.33
C GLN A 221 -4.90 -20.62 1.75
N ARG A 222 -4.65 -19.72 2.70
CA ARG A 222 -4.48 -20.07 4.12
C ARG A 222 -5.71 -20.75 4.69
N GLY A 223 -6.91 -20.33 4.29
CA GLY A 223 -8.17 -20.99 4.66
C GLY A 223 -8.23 -22.47 4.24
N MET A 224 -7.60 -22.81 3.10
CA MET A 224 -7.57 -24.19 2.58
C MET A 224 -6.40 -25.02 3.14
N THR A 225 -5.22 -24.39 3.33
CA THR A 225 -3.98 -25.09 3.63
C THR A 225 -3.55 -25.01 5.09
N ASN A 226 -4.14 -24.09 5.85
CA ASN A 226 -3.75 -23.72 7.21
C ASN A 226 -2.29 -23.22 7.32
N ARG A 227 -1.69 -22.75 6.22
CA ARG A 227 -0.32 -22.24 6.15
C ARG A 227 -0.30 -20.81 5.64
N GLY A 228 0.63 -20.00 6.17
CA GLY A 228 0.93 -18.67 5.69
C GLY A 228 1.74 -18.67 4.40
N ALA A 229 2.18 -17.49 3.99
CA ALA A 229 2.98 -17.31 2.78
C ALA A 229 3.90 -16.10 2.90
N HIS A 230 5.04 -16.12 2.18
CA HIS A 230 5.83 -14.93 1.90
C HIS A 230 5.42 -14.36 0.53
N LEU A 231 5.05 -13.10 0.51
CA LEU A 231 4.65 -12.34 -0.68
C LEU A 231 5.75 -11.32 -0.95
N ASP A 232 6.47 -11.50 -2.07
CA ASP A 232 7.51 -10.57 -2.52
C ASP A 232 6.95 -9.71 -3.65
N VAL A 233 6.68 -8.44 -3.38
CA VAL A 233 6.03 -7.50 -4.30
C VAL A 233 7.01 -6.44 -4.74
N ALA A 234 7.37 -6.45 -6.02
CA ALA A 234 8.25 -5.49 -6.65
C ALA A 234 7.47 -4.34 -7.31
N MET A 235 7.86 -3.10 -7.02
CA MET A 235 7.28 -1.91 -7.67
C MET A 235 7.47 -1.96 -9.20
N TYR A 236 8.67 -2.37 -9.65
CA TYR A 236 9.00 -2.47 -11.05
C TYR A 236 8.05 -3.42 -11.79
N ASP A 237 7.93 -4.66 -11.32
CA ASP A 237 7.08 -5.68 -11.94
C ASP A 237 5.60 -5.29 -11.88
N SER A 238 5.17 -4.70 -10.77
CA SER A 238 3.80 -4.24 -10.60
C SER A 238 3.41 -3.15 -11.61
N LEU A 239 4.29 -2.19 -11.84
CA LEU A 239 4.02 -1.12 -12.81
C LEU A 239 4.11 -1.63 -14.24
N VAL A 240 5.06 -2.52 -14.57
CA VAL A 240 5.12 -3.19 -15.88
C VAL A 240 3.82 -3.97 -16.13
N TRP A 241 3.33 -4.71 -15.12
CA TRP A 241 2.07 -5.42 -15.24
C TRP A 241 0.87 -4.48 -15.48
N TRP A 242 0.84 -3.33 -14.83
CA TRP A 242 -0.20 -2.31 -15.06
C TRP A 242 -0.13 -1.73 -16.48
N ASN A 243 1.07 -1.61 -17.03
CA ASN A 243 1.31 -1.10 -18.38
C ASN A 243 1.10 -2.16 -19.47
N ALA A 244 0.83 -3.41 -19.13
CA ALA A 244 0.82 -4.54 -20.06
C ALA A 244 0.04 -4.28 -21.37
N MET A 245 -1.06 -3.56 -21.31
CA MET A 245 -1.83 -3.15 -22.49
C MET A 245 -1.06 -2.20 -23.43
N LEU A 246 -0.26 -1.30 -22.86
CA LEU A 246 0.53 -0.32 -23.61
C LEU A 246 1.83 -0.95 -24.10
N ASP A 247 2.48 -1.74 -23.25
CA ASP A 247 3.72 -2.43 -23.57
C ASP A 247 3.51 -3.48 -24.65
N SER A 248 2.33 -4.16 -24.67
CA SER A 248 1.99 -5.10 -25.72
C SER A 248 1.98 -4.47 -27.12
N ARG A 249 1.58 -3.20 -27.25
CA ARG A 249 1.66 -2.47 -28.51
C ARG A 249 3.11 -2.32 -28.99
N TRP A 250 4.02 -2.03 -28.07
CA TRP A 250 5.43 -1.90 -28.36
C TRP A 250 6.04 -3.24 -28.83
N PHE A 251 5.68 -4.34 -28.18
CA PHE A 251 6.09 -5.69 -28.59
C PHE A 251 5.55 -6.10 -29.95
N PHE A 252 4.32 -5.70 -30.30
CA PHE A 252 3.70 -6.07 -31.60
C PHE A 252 4.14 -5.18 -32.75
N PHE A 253 4.36 -3.88 -32.53
CA PHE A 253 4.59 -2.90 -33.58
C PHE A 253 6.03 -2.35 -33.61
N GLY A 254 6.85 -2.65 -32.63
CA GLY A 254 8.24 -2.18 -32.55
C GLY A 254 8.37 -0.67 -32.30
N LYS A 255 9.56 -0.14 -32.67
CA LYS A 255 9.89 1.28 -32.46
C LYS A 255 9.06 2.27 -33.26
N ASP A 256 8.39 1.81 -34.30
CA ASP A 256 7.68 2.67 -35.26
C ASP A 256 6.24 2.98 -34.84
N PHE A 257 5.88 2.74 -33.59
CA PHE A 257 4.58 3.14 -33.09
C PHE A 257 4.50 4.66 -33.05
N PRO A 258 3.66 5.31 -33.89
CA PRO A 258 3.60 6.76 -33.95
C PRO A 258 3.07 7.30 -32.63
N SER A 259 3.94 7.92 -31.83
CA SER A 259 3.64 8.61 -30.58
C SER A 259 2.60 9.74 -30.76
N SER A 260 2.40 10.19 -32.01
CA SER A 260 1.53 11.30 -32.37
C SER A 260 0.05 10.95 -32.61
N LYS A 261 -0.32 9.66 -32.67
CA LYS A 261 -1.72 9.24 -32.82
C LYS A 261 -2.17 8.43 -31.59
N ARG A 262 -2.26 9.09 -30.46
CA ARG A 262 -3.11 8.61 -29.37
C ARG A 262 -4.57 8.93 -29.66
N GLU A 263 -5.07 8.47 -30.75
CA GLU A 263 -6.49 8.20 -30.85
C GLU A 263 -6.67 6.91 -30.02
N TYR A 264 -7.10 7.04 -28.76
CA TYR A 264 -7.87 5.94 -28.18
C TYR A 264 -8.94 5.66 -29.27
N PRO A 265 -9.00 4.45 -29.84
CA PRO A 265 -10.20 4.12 -30.58
C PRO A 265 -11.31 4.42 -29.59
N SER A 266 -12.10 5.45 -29.88
CA SER A 266 -13.31 5.69 -29.13
C SER A 266 -14.05 4.36 -29.23
N ILE A 267 -14.01 3.57 -28.17
CA ILE A 267 -14.93 2.46 -28.01
C ILE A 267 -16.24 3.20 -27.89
N GLY A 268 -16.86 3.45 -29.06
CA GLY A 268 -18.17 4.04 -29.12
C GLY A 268 -19.10 3.09 -28.42
N TYR A 269 -19.43 3.41 -27.19
CA TYR A 269 -20.66 2.94 -26.62
C TYR A 269 -21.77 3.66 -27.39
N ASN A 270 -22.29 2.99 -28.42
CA ASN A 270 -23.60 3.30 -28.97
C ASN A 270 -24.66 2.80 -27.99
#